data_46c99b6fb12bf9ec756519bcc42e7fa5
#
_entry.id   46c99b6fb12bf9ec756519bcc42e7fa5
#
_cell.length_a   1.000
_cell.length_b   1.000
_cell.length_c   1.000
_cell.angle_alpha   90.00
_cell.angle_beta   90.00
_cell.angle_gamma   90.00
#
_symmetry.space_group_name_H-M   'P 1'
#
loop_
_entity.id
_entity.type
_entity.pdbx_description
1 polymer ?
#
loop_
_entity_poly.entity_id
_entity_poly.type
_entity_poly.pdbx_seq_one_letter_code
_entity_poly.pdbx_strand_id
1 'polypeptide(L)'
;MSFLFFSKPSLSEVQHLVNLETGISILDVFQMSYAEWHGGQISPFSIGRFHYKPVWEASYIQRDESEIVFDPGVVFGSGWHVTTITCLEALERIFQQENISSAIDLGTGSGLLALATAKYGCQRVLAVDLNPLAVSTTWFNIRENGLESRIMPCQAKAEDNVGIPAELLMANIHYDVLQRIVALEEFYLKKWFILSGILRSQFFELRELFRTRPVHIEEVWNEGQVWYTILGKIVS
;
A
#
# COMPACT_ATOMS: atom_id res chain seq x y z
N MET A 1 -9.28 8.39 18.54
CA MET A 1 -10.06 9.12 17.53
C MET A 1 -10.38 8.15 16.42
N SER A 2 -11.63 8.14 15.93
CA SER A 2 -12.07 7.28 14.82
C SER A 2 -12.76 8.15 13.76
N PHE A 3 -12.62 7.76 12.49
CA PHE A 3 -13.27 8.44 11.38
C PHE A 3 -14.38 7.55 10.82
N LEU A 4 -15.52 8.15 10.49
CA LEU A 4 -16.60 7.51 9.78
C LEU A 4 -16.75 8.19 8.41
N PHE A 5 -16.80 7.39 7.36
CA PHE A 5 -16.96 7.87 5.99
C PHE A 5 -18.33 7.47 5.45
N PHE A 6 -19.00 8.42 4.82
CA PHE A 6 -20.32 8.21 4.22
C PHE A 6 -20.31 8.73 2.79
N SER A 7 -20.87 7.97 1.87
CA SER A 7 -21.02 8.38 0.47
C SER A 7 -22.11 9.43 0.27
N LYS A 8 -22.96 9.60 1.28
CA LYS A 8 -24.02 10.64 1.33
C LYS A 8 -24.03 11.24 2.73
N PRO A 9 -24.44 12.52 2.90
CA PRO A 9 -24.57 13.13 4.21
C PRO A 9 -25.45 12.29 5.14
N SER A 10 -24.88 11.84 6.26
CA SER A 10 -25.54 10.94 7.23
C SER A 10 -25.39 11.46 8.67
N LEU A 11 -25.38 12.79 8.84
CA LEU A 11 -25.19 13.42 10.15
C LEU A 11 -26.25 12.99 11.16
N SER A 12 -27.49 12.81 10.73
CA SER A 12 -28.59 12.35 11.60
C SER A 12 -28.37 10.96 12.16
N GLU A 13 -27.78 10.06 11.39
CA GLU A 13 -27.43 8.68 11.81
C GLU A 13 -26.30 8.70 12.83
N VAL A 14 -25.28 9.52 12.59
CA VAL A 14 -24.16 9.70 13.53
C VAL A 14 -24.66 10.32 14.84
N GLN A 15 -25.53 11.31 14.77
CA GLN A 15 -26.13 11.94 15.94
C GLN A 15 -26.96 10.94 16.76
N HIS A 16 -27.67 10.04 16.08
CA HIS A 16 -28.42 8.97 16.73
C HIS A 16 -27.48 8.01 17.49
N LEU A 17 -26.37 7.58 16.87
CA LEU A 17 -25.36 6.75 17.51
C LEU A 17 -24.74 7.42 18.75
N VAL A 18 -24.39 8.70 18.64
CA VAL A 18 -23.82 9.48 19.76
C VAL A 18 -24.82 9.57 20.94
N ASN A 19 -26.11 9.62 20.65
CA ASN A 19 -27.14 9.68 21.69
C ASN A 19 -27.39 8.32 22.37
N LEU A 20 -27.03 7.20 21.71
CA LEU A 20 -27.19 5.85 22.26
C LEU A 20 -25.99 5.41 23.13
N GLU A 21 -24.82 5.94 22.85
CA GLU A 21 -23.57 5.51 23.47
C GLU A 21 -22.94 6.62 24.33
N THR A 22 -22.77 6.37 25.61
CA THR A 22 -22.09 7.29 26.53
C THR A 22 -20.58 7.29 26.27
N GLY A 23 -20.01 8.49 26.13
CA GLY A 23 -18.55 8.65 25.92
C GLY A 23 -18.12 8.83 24.46
N ILE A 24 -19.07 8.85 23.54
CA ILE A 24 -18.82 9.22 22.13
C ILE A 24 -19.23 10.67 21.91
N SER A 25 -18.41 11.44 21.22
CA SER A 25 -18.74 12.81 20.80
C SER A 25 -18.25 13.05 19.38
N ILE A 26 -19.01 13.83 18.63
CA ILE A 26 -18.57 14.33 17.32
C ILE A 26 -17.57 15.45 17.58
N LEU A 27 -16.33 15.25 17.11
CA LEU A 27 -15.27 16.25 17.23
C LEU A 27 -15.33 17.24 16.08
N ASP A 28 -15.56 16.74 14.87
CA ASP A 28 -15.63 17.55 13.66
C ASP A 28 -16.42 16.83 12.56
N VAL A 29 -16.91 17.59 11.57
CA VAL A 29 -17.64 17.09 10.42
C VAL A 29 -17.09 17.76 9.16
N PHE A 30 -16.53 16.95 8.26
CA PHE A 30 -16.01 17.44 6.99
C PHE A 30 -16.90 16.95 5.84
N GLN A 31 -17.13 17.82 4.88
CA GLN A 31 -17.72 17.44 3.61
C GLN A 31 -16.73 17.84 2.51
N MET A 32 -16.33 16.88 1.72
CA MET A 32 -15.42 17.10 0.61
C MET A 32 -15.78 16.18 -0.55
N SER A 33 -15.47 16.61 -1.76
CA SER A 33 -15.58 15.76 -2.94
C SER A 33 -14.47 14.71 -2.94
N TYR A 34 -14.64 13.68 -3.75
CA TYR A 34 -13.63 12.64 -3.95
C TYR A 34 -12.29 13.21 -4.44
N ALA A 35 -12.35 14.21 -5.35
CA ALA A 35 -11.16 14.88 -5.85
C ALA A 35 -10.45 15.70 -4.75
N GLU A 36 -11.19 16.38 -3.89
CA GLU A 36 -10.59 17.11 -2.75
C GLU A 36 -9.92 16.18 -1.77
N TRP A 37 -10.52 15.00 -1.49
CA TRP A 37 -9.91 13.98 -0.63
C TRP A 37 -8.55 13.52 -1.16
N HIS A 38 -8.42 13.34 -2.47
CA HIS A 38 -7.19 12.89 -3.11
C HIS A 38 -6.22 14.01 -3.49
N GLY A 39 -6.54 15.26 -3.18
CA GLY A 39 -5.70 16.42 -3.55
C GLY A 39 -5.73 16.77 -5.04
N GLY A 40 -6.71 16.27 -5.79
CA GLY A 40 -6.90 16.53 -7.21
C GLY A 40 -7.66 15.43 -7.94
N GLN A 41 -7.89 15.64 -9.22
CA GLN A 41 -8.50 14.64 -10.08
C GLN A 41 -7.49 13.50 -10.36
N ILE A 42 -7.90 12.26 -10.10
CA ILE A 42 -7.05 11.10 -10.39
C ILE A 42 -7.15 10.80 -11.88
N SER A 43 -6.02 10.92 -12.58
CA SER A 43 -5.89 10.61 -14.01
C SER A 43 -5.06 9.34 -14.21
N PRO A 44 -5.18 8.65 -15.34
CA PRO A 44 -4.31 7.52 -15.67
C PRO A 44 -2.83 7.90 -15.66
N PHE A 45 -1.98 6.97 -15.26
CA PHE A 45 -0.52 7.13 -15.31
C PHE A 45 0.14 5.80 -15.70
N SER A 46 1.43 5.87 -16.07
CA SER A 46 2.19 4.69 -16.49
C SER A 46 3.49 4.60 -15.71
N ILE A 47 3.80 3.41 -15.22
CA ILE A 47 5.09 3.08 -14.59
C ILE A 47 5.51 1.72 -15.13
N GLY A 48 6.73 1.65 -15.63
CA GLY A 48 7.23 0.46 -16.27
C GLY A 48 6.33 0.02 -17.43
N ARG A 49 5.97 -1.26 -17.44
CA ARG A 49 5.11 -1.83 -18.49
C ARG A 49 3.61 -1.68 -18.22
N PHE A 50 3.20 -1.11 -17.08
CA PHE A 50 1.81 -1.03 -16.69
C PHE A 50 1.21 0.36 -16.82
N HIS A 51 -0.07 0.37 -17.21
CA HIS A 51 -0.95 1.53 -17.28
C HIS A 51 -1.98 1.46 -16.16
N TYR A 52 -1.89 2.37 -15.22
CA TYR A 52 -2.78 2.45 -14.06
C TYR A 52 -3.95 3.36 -14.39
N LYS A 53 -5.16 2.85 -14.31
CA LYS A 53 -6.39 3.57 -14.67
C LYS A 53 -7.41 3.53 -13.54
N PRO A 54 -8.00 4.67 -13.17
CA PRO A 54 -9.17 4.67 -12.31
C PRO A 54 -10.32 3.86 -12.95
N VAL A 55 -11.14 3.20 -12.14
CA VAL A 55 -12.26 2.36 -12.62
C VAL A 55 -13.24 3.13 -13.52
N TRP A 56 -13.42 4.44 -13.31
CA TRP A 56 -14.32 5.27 -14.13
C TRP A 56 -13.73 5.65 -15.50
N GLU A 57 -12.46 5.38 -15.74
CA GLU A 57 -11.79 5.56 -17.05
C GLU A 57 -11.46 4.23 -17.74
N ALA A 58 -11.77 3.10 -17.09
CA ALA A 58 -11.51 1.78 -17.62
C ALA A 58 -12.53 1.39 -18.72
N SER A 59 -12.04 0.83 -19.83
CA SER A 59 -12.90 0.19 -20.81
C SER A 59 -13.21 -1.24 -20.39
N TYR A 60 -14.50 -1.60 -20.30
CA TYR A 60 -14.94 -2.97 -20.00
C TYR A 60 -14.95 -3.90 -21.22
N ILE A 61 -14.73 -3.36 -22.42
CA ILE A 61 -14.89 -4.12 -23.68
C ILE A 61 -13.59 -4.83 -24.08
N GLN A 62 -12.43 -4.25 -23.74
CA GLN A 62 -11.13 -4.83 -24.08
C GLN A 62 -10.11 -4.36 -23.03
N ARG A 63 -9.77 -5.24 -22.08
CA ARG A 63 -8.70 -4.97 -21.10
C ARG A 63 -7.38 -5.53 -21.65
N ASP A 64 -6.38 -4.68 -21.70
CA ASP A 64 -5.01 -5.09 -21.98
C ASP A 64 -4.38 -5.71 -20.71
N GLU A 65 -3.54 -6.74 -20.88
CA GLU A 65 -2.79 -7.33 -19.77
C GLU A 65 -1.86 -6.33 -19.07
N SER A 66 -1.45 -5.28 -19.78
CA SER A 66 -0.67 -4.17 -19.21
C SER A 66 -1.51 -3.19 -18.38
N GLU A 67 -2.83 -3.29 -18.37
CA GLU A 67 -3.68 -2.40 -17.59
C GLU A 67 -3.90 -2.91 -16.18
N ILE A 68 -3.79 -1.97 -15.21
CA ILE A 68 -4.20 -2.15 -13.81
C ILE A 68 -5.31 -1.13 -13.55
N VAL A 69 -6.50 -1.65 -13.30
CA VAL A 69 -7.68 -0.84 -13.01
C VAL A 69 -7.87 -0.78 -11.51
N PHE A 70 -8.12 0.41 -10.95
CA PHE A 70 -8.29 0.54 -9.50
C PHE A 70 -9.24 1.66 -9.13
N ASP A 71 -9.94 1.47 -8.02
CA ASP A 71 -10.59 2.54 -7.26
C ASP A 71 -9.70 2.85 -6.05
N PRO A 72 -9.15 4.05 -5.92
CA PRO A 72 -8.37 4.41 -4.75
C PRO A 72 -9.21 4.47 -3.45
N GLY A 73 -10.53 4.51 -3.55
CA GLY A 73 -11.42 4.62 -2.40
C GLY A 73 -11.17 5.91 -1.60
N VAL A 74 -11.48 5.87 -0.32
CA VAL A 74 -11.13 6.94 0.65
C VAL A 74 -10.00 6.48 1.58
N VAL A 75 -9.05 5.71 1.04
CA VAL A 75 -7.89 5.16 1.74
C VAL A 75 -6.60 5.64 1.10
N PHE A 76 -5.46 5.37 1.74
CA PHE A 76 -4.16 5.70 1.16
C PHE A 76 -3.86 4.79 -0.06
N GLY A 77 -3.03 5.27 -0.99
CA GLY A 77 -2.62 4.50 -2.17
C GLY A 77 -3.38 4.87 -3.45
N SER A 78 -3.72 6.15 -3.61
CA SER A 78 -4.36 6.67 -4.85
C SER A 78 -3.46 6.57 -6.11
N GLY A 79 -2.20 6.15 -5.94
CA GLY A 79 -1.21 6.12 -7.02
C GLY A 79 -0.50 7.46 -7.28
N TRP A 80 -1.05 8.56 -6.80
CA TRP A 80 -0.50 9.91 -7.03
C TRP A 80 0.52 10.34 -5.99
N HIS A 81 0.51 9.72 -4.81
CA HIS A 81 1.54 10.04 -3.83
C HIS A 81 2.89 9.52 -4.31
N VAL A 82 3.90 10.35 -4.22
CA VAL A 82 5.26 10.06 -4.69
C VAL A 82 5.81 8.75 -4.14
N THR A 83 5.49 8.40 -2.90
CA THR A 83 5.91 7.14 -2.27
C THR A 83 5.30 5.91 -2.95
N THR A 84 4.07 6.01 -3.46
CA THR A 84 3.45 4.92 -4.22
C THR A 84 4.14 4.75 -5.58
N ILE A 85 4.42 5.86 -6.27
CA ILE A 85 5.14 5.85 -7.55
C ILE A 85 6.50 5.18 -7.40
N THR A 86 7.30 5.61 -6.42
CA THR A 86 8.64 5.05 -6.19
C THR A 86 8.62 3.59 -5.73
N CYS A 87 7.56 3.14 -5.01
CA CYS A 87 7.37 1.72 -4.72
C CYS A 87 7.07 0.90 -5.98
N LEU A 88 6.27 1.43 -6.91
CA LEU A 88 5.97 0.77 -8.18
C LEU A 88 7.22 0.68 -9.07
N GLU A 89 8.06 1.72 -9.10
CA GLU A 89 9.36 1.69 -9.77
C GLU A 89 10.30 0.66 -9.14
N ALA A 90 10.33 0.57 -7.80
CA ALA A 90 11.11 -0.44 -7.08
C ALA A 90 10.64 -1.86 -7.42
N LEU A 91 9.33 -2.09 -7.53
CA LEU A 91 8.78 -3.37 -8.01
C LEU A 91 9.27 -3.71 -9.41
N GLU A 92 9.22 -2.77 -10.33
CA GLU A 92 9.74 -3.00 -11.68
C GLU A 92 11.21 -3.41 -11.66
N ARG A 93 12.05 -2.75 -10.86
CA ARG A 93 13.47 -3.08 -10.69
C ARG A 93 13.68 -4.52 -10.22
N ILE A 94 12.86 -5.00 -9.26
CA ILE A 94 12.94 -6.38 -8.79
C ILE A 94 12.62 -7.35 -9.92
N PHE A 95 11.46 -7.16 -10.59
CA PHE A 95 10.98 -8.09 -11.60
C PHE A 95 11.78 -8.06 -12.91
N GLN A 96 12.59 -7.03 -13.14
CA GLN A 96 13.61 -7.03 -14.21
C GLN A 96 14.81 -7.91 -13.88
N GLN A 97 15.11 -8.15 -12.61
CA GLN A 97 16.26 -8.94 -12.16
C GLN A 97 15.90 -10.40 -11.94
N GLU A 98 14.73 -10.67 -11.36
CA GLU A 98 14.31 -12.03 -11.01
C GLU A 98 12.80 -12.19 -10.83
N ASN A 99 12.34 -13.43 -10.87
CA ASN A 99 10.94 -13.75 -10.62
C ASN A 99 10.70 -13.93 -9.11
N ILE A 100 9.67 -13.26 -8.61
CA ILE A 100 9.18 -13.39 -7.24
C ILE A 100 7.90 -14.20 -7.24
N SER A 101 7.85 -15.26 -6.47
CA SER A 101 6.71 -16.17 -6.40
C SER A 101 5.73 -15.85 -5.28
N SER A 102 6.20 -15.17 -4.23
CA SER A 102 5.41 -14.83 -3.04
C SER A 102 5.78 -13.47 -2.47
N ALA A 103 4.77 -12.68 -2.09
CA ALA A 103 4.94 -11.36 -1.54
C ALA A 103 3.95 -11.06 -0.41
N ILE A 104 4.33 -10.13 0.45
CA ILE A 104 3.45 -9.52 1.47
C ILE A 104 3.46 -8.01 1.26
N ASP A 105 2.27 -7.41 1.23
CA ASP A 105 2.04 -5.97 1.19
C ASP A 105 1.44 -5.52 2.53
N LEU A 106 2.24 -4.92 3.37
CA LEU A 106 1.88 -4.49 4.73
C LEU A 106 1.44 -3.03 4.73
N GLY A 107 0.18 -2.78 5.11
CA GLY A 107 -0.49 -1.49 4.94
C GLY A 107 -0.89 -1.28 3.49
N THR A 108 -1.59 -2.25 2.91
CA THR A 108 -1.89 -2.33 1.47
C THR A 108 -2.75 -1.17 0.94
N GLY A 109 -3.54 -0.51 1.80
CA GLY A 109 -4.37 0.62 1.42
C GLY A 109 -5.37 0.29 0.32
N SER A 110 -5.20 0.88 -0.87
CA SER A 110 -6.01 0.57 -2.05
C SER A 110 -5.67 -0.77 -2.71
N GLY A 111 -4.59 -1.44 -2.30
CA GLY A 111 -4.09 -2.68 -2.90
C GLY A 111 -3.19 -2.48 -4.12
N LEU A 112 -2.82 -1.27 -4.48
CA LEU A 112 -2.15 -0.97 -5.74
C LEU A 112 -0.80 -1.68 -5.89
N LEU A 113 0.00 -1.77 -4.82
CA LEU A 113 1.28 -2.51 -4.84
C LEU A 113 1.05 -4.01 -4.97
N ALA A 114 0.07 -4.56 -4.26
CA ALA A 114 -0.30 -5.98 -4.37
C ALA A 114 -0.77 -6.33 -5.79
N LEU A 115 -1.61 -5.48 -6.42
CA LEU A 115 -2.07 -5.65 -7.80
C LEU A 115 -0.89 -5.66 -8.78
N ALA A 116 -0.01 -4.66 -8.70
CA ALA A 116 1.17 -4.58 -9.54
C ALA A 116 2.06 -5.82 -9.39
N THR A 117 2.31 -6.24 -8.14
CA THR A 117 3.11 -7.43 -7.83
C THR A 117 2.54 -8.70 -8.48
N ALA A 118 1.22 -8.91 -8.38
CA ALA A 118 0.55 -10.04 -9.00
C ALA A 118 0.56 -9.96 -10.53
N LYS A 119 0.40 -8.77 -11.10
CA LYS A 119 0.49 -8.51 -12.55
C LYS A 119 1.90 -8.73 -13.11
N TYR A 120 2.96 -8.48 -12.32
CA TYR A 120 4.33 -8.85 -12.68
C TYR A 120 4.57 -10.36 -12.71
N GLY A 121 3.65 -11.17 -12.17
CA GLY A 121 3.72 -12.64 -12.23
C GLY A 121 3.82 -13.32 -10.87
N CYS A 122 3.85 -12.57 -9.77
CA CYS A 122 3.81 -13.16 -8.44
C CYS A 122 2.52 -13.98 -8.25
N GLN A 123 2.66 -15.21 -7.77
CA GLN A 123 1.55 -16.16 -7.69
C GLN A 123 0.77 -16.08 -6.38
N ARG A 124 1.41 -15.58 -5.32
CA ARG A 124 0.82 -15.49 -3.98
C ARG A 124 1.18 -14.15 -3.35
N VAL A 125 0.20 -13.30 -3.19
CA VAL A 125 0.36 -12.01 -2.52
C VAL A 125 -0.60 -11.94 -1.34
N LEU A 126 -0.08 -11.70 -0.16
CA LEU A 126 -0.88 -11.36 1.02
C LEU A 126 -0.92 -9.84 1.15
N ALA A 127 -2.12 -9.26 1.09
CA ALA A 127 -2.35 -7.82 1.21
C ALA A 127 -2.99 -7.52 2.57
N VAL A 128 -2.23 -6.90 3.47
CA VAL A 128 -2.62 -6.72 4.87
C VAL A 128 -2.89 -5.25 5.16
N ASP A 129 -4.01 -4.96 5.82
CA ASP A 129 -4.28 -3.64 6.38
C ASP A 129 -5.06 -3.77 7.69
N LEU A 130 -4.82 -2.85 8.63
CA LEU A 130 -5.58 -2.78 9.87
C LEU A 130 -6.98 -2.18 9.65
N ASN A 131 -7.10 -1.29 8.66
CA ASN A 131 -8.34 -0.59 8.33
C ASN A 131 -9.26 -1.49 7.50
N PRO A 132 -10.46 -1.88 7.98
CA PRO A 132 -11.40 -2.71 7.24
C PRO A 132 -11.84 -2.07 5.91
N LEU A 133 -11.84 -0.74 5.83
CA LEU A 133 -12.16 -0.02 4.59
C LEU A 133 -11.07 -0.23 3.53
N ALA A 134 -9.79 -0.24 3.93
CA ALA A 134 -8.67 -0.53 3.04
C ALA A 134 -8.76 -1.97 2.51
N VAL A 135 -9.05 -2.94 3.39
CA VAL A 135 -9.25 -4.34 3.00
C VAL A 135 -10.41 -4.49 2.00
N SER A 136 -11.52 -3.79 2.24
CA SER A 136 -12.68 -3.78 1.34
C SER A 136 -12.35 -3.16 -0.02
N THR A 137 -11.63 -2.02 -0.03
CA THR A 137 -11.16 -1.36 -1.26
C THR A 137 -10.19 -2.26 -2.04
N THR A 138 -9.23 -2.85 -1.34
CA THR A 138 -8.29 -3.82 -1.94
C THR A 138 -9.04 -5.01 -2.55
N TRP A 139 -10.03 -5.57 -1.85
CA TRP A 139 -10.84 -6.68 -2.39
C TRP A 139 -11.61 -6.28 -3.66
N PHE A 140 -12.21 -5.10 -3.67
CA PHE A 140 -12.86 -4.56 -4.87
C PHE A 140 -11.86 -4.49 -6.04
N ASN A 141 -10.70 -3.91 -5.83
CA ASN A 141 -9.67 -3.75 -6.85
C ASN A 141 -9.09 -5.09 -7.35
N ILE A 142 -8.95 -6.08 -6.47
CA ILE A 142 -8.56 -7.46 -6.85
C ILE A 142 -9.56 -8.03 -7.86
N ARG A 143 -10.85 -7.92 -7.58
CA ARG A 143 -11.92 -8.43 -8.45
C ARG A 143 -11.95 -7.70 -9.79
N GLU A 144 -11.79 -6.38 -9.79
CA GLU A 144 -11.73 -5.59 -11.01
C GLU A 144 -10.57 -6.02 -11.92
N ASN A 145 -9.53 -6.63 -11.39
CA ASN A 145 -8.39 -7.11 -12.17
C ASN A 145 -8.36 -8.63 -12.39
N GLY A 146 -9.35 -9.39 -11.88
CA GLY A 146 -9.41 -10.86 -11.99
C GLY A 146 -8.24 -11.55 -11.28
N LEU A 147 -7.80 -11.02 -10.13
CA LEU A 147 -6.61 -11.50 -9.40
C LEU A 147 -6.94 -12.25 -8.10
N GLU A 148 -8.19 -12.69 -7.93
CA GLU A 148 -8.69 -13.35 -6.72
C GLU A 148 -7.93 -14.65 -6.39
N SER A 149 -7.40 -15.33 -7.39
CA SER A 149 -6.61 -16.54 -7.20
C SER A 149 -5.16 -16.28 -6.78
N ARG A 150 -4.69 -15.03 -6.84
CA ARG A 150 -3.30 -14.65 -6.56
C ARG A 150 -3.14 -13.76 -5.34
N ILE A 151 -4.14 -12.94 -5.02
CA ILE A 151 -4.05 -11.96 -3.95
C ILE A 151 -5.10 -12.28 -2.89
N MET A 152 -4.66 -12.37 -1.64
CA MET A 152 -5.51 -12.55 -0.47
C MET A 152 -5.47 -11.30 0.39
N PRO A 153 -6.55 -10.50 0.46
CA PRO A 153 -6.63 -9.38 1.39
C PRO A 153 -6.97 -9.87 2.80
N CYS A 154 -6.36 -9.28 3.81
CA CYS A 154 -6.51 -9.67 5.20
C CYS A 154 -6.57 -8.44 6.11
N GLN A 155 -7.55 -8.40 7.02
CA GLN A 155 -7.58 -7.39 8.08
C GLN A 155 -6.74 -7.86 9.26
N ALA A 156 -5.54 -7.26 9.42
CA ALA A 156 -4.64 -7.58 10.52
C ALA A 156 -3.65 -6.44 10.75
N LYS A 157 -2.91 -6.50 11.88
CA LYS A 157 -1.78 -5.62 12.11
C LYS A 157 -0.60 -6.05 11.23
N ALA A 158 0.12 -5.08 10.69
CA ALA A 158 1.27 -5.33 9.83
C ALA A 158 2.34 -6.17 10.55
N GLU A 159 2.65 -5.81 11.80
CA GLU A 159 3.70 -6.44 12.61
C GLU A 159 3.44 -7.93 12.86
N ASP A 160 2.18 -8.32 13.04
CA ASP A 160 1.79 -9.70 13.34
C ASP A 160 1.96 -10.64 12.12
N ASN A 161 2.17 -10.08 10.92
CA ASN A 161 2.25 -10.84 9.67
C ASN A 161 3.65 -10.89 9.05
N VAL A 162 4.64 -10.26 9.66
CA VAL A 162 6.03 -10.25 9.16
C VAL A 162 6.60 -11.67 9.07
N GLY A 163 6.24 -12.56 10.01
CA GLY A 163 6.70 -13.95 10.05
C GLY A 163 6.15 -14.86 8.93
N ILE A 164 5.13 -14.43 8.18
CA ILE A 164 4.58 -15.24 7.08
C ILE A 164 5.64 -15.40 5.97
N PRO A 165 5.93 -16.63 5.53
CA PRO A 165 6.94 -16.87 4.50
C PRO A 165 6.59 -16.19 3.17
N ALA A 166 7.49 -15.31 2.71
CA ALA A 166 7.42 -14.64 1.43
C ALA A 166 8.81 -14.22 0.96
N GLU A 167 9.03 -14.12 -0.34
CA GLU A 167 10.29 -13.66 -0.93
C GLU A 167 10.41 -12.13 -0.89
N LEU A 168 9.28 -11.42 -1.05
CA LEU A 168 9.21 -9.95 -1.06
C LEU A 168 8.33 -9.45 0.08
N LEU A 169 8.82 -8.46 0.82
CA LEU A 169 8.02 -7.67 1.75
C LEU A 169 7.97 -6.22 1.27
N MET A 170 6.75 -5.70 1.13
CA MET A 170 6.49 -4.30 0.80
C MET A 170 5.79 -3.63 1.99
N ALA A 171 6.19 -2.41 2.31
CA ALA A 171 5.53 -1.60 3.32
C ALA A 171 5.68 -0.11 3.00
N ASN A 172 4.59 0.52 2.56
CA ASN A 172 4.48 1.96 2.36
C ASN A 172 3.56 2.54 3.43
N ILE A 173 4.06 2.65 4.67
CA ILE A 173 3.28 2.94 5.87
C ILE A 173 4.01 3.88 6.84
N HIS A 174 3.33 4.27 7.92
CA HIS A 174 3.90 5.10 8.97
C HIS A 174 5.20 4.51 9.55
N TYR A 175 6.18 5.38 9.76
CA TYR A 175 7.51 5.01 10.26
C TYR A 175 7.49 4.25 11.59
N ASP A 176 6.61 4.60 12.52
CA ASP A 176 6.50 3.89 13.81
C ASP A 176 6.18 2.40 13.65
N VAL A 177 5.42 2.06 12.60
CA VAL A 177 5.12 0.65 12.25
C VAL A 177 6.32 0.03 11.56
N LEU A 178 6.97 0.75 10.63
CA LEU A 178 8.19 0.28 9.97
C LEU A 178 9.30 -0.06 10.95
N GLN A 179 9.53 0.78 11.98
CA GLN A 179 10.51 0.49 13.03
C GLN A 179 10.23 -0.83 13.75
N ARG A 180 8.96 -1.14 14.04
CA ARG A 180 8.58 -2.41 14.67
C ARG A 180 8.80 -3.59 13.72
N ILE A 181 8.47 -3.44 12.43
CA ILE A 181 8.68 -4.47 11.41
C ILE A 181 10.16 -4.83 11.27
N VAL A 182 11.03 -3.82 11.10
CA VAL A 182 12.48 -4.05 10.89
C VAL A 182 13.21 -4.48 12.17
N ALA A 183 12.58 -4.36 13.34
CA ALA A 183 13.12 -4.89 14.59
C ALA A 183 12.91 -6.40 14.73
N LEU A 184 12.00 -7.00 13.96
CA LEU A 184 11.70 -8.44 14.01
C LEU A 184 12.73 -9.22 13.22
N GLU A 185 13.20 -10.34 13.76
CA GLU A 185 14.16 -11.22 13.07
C GLU A 185 13.54 -11.84 11.80
N GLU A 186 12.23 -12.04 11.77
CA GLU A 186 11.46 -12.55 10.64
C GLU A 186 11.50 -11.62 9.41
N PHE A 187 11.75 -10.33 9.59
CA PHE A 187 11.99 -9.40 8.49
C PHE A 187 13.23 -9.84 7.68
N TYR A 188 14.28 -10.29 8.34
CA TYR A 188 15.55 -10.71 7.74
C TYR A 188 15.50 -12.11 7.10
N LEU A 189 14.34 -12.77 7.14
CA LEU A 189 14.08 -14.02 6.42
C LEU A 189 13.54 -13.80 5.00
N LYS A 190 13.28 -12.54 4.63
CA LYS A 190 12.84 -12.16 3.28
C LYS A 190 14.05 -12.15 2.33
N LYS A 191 13.77 -12.19 1.04
CA LYS A 191 14.81 -12.01 0.03
C LYS A 191 14.94 -10.54 -0.37
N TRP A 192 13.78 -9.91 -0.61
CA TRP A 192 13.67 -8.53 -1.01
C TRP A 192 12.75 -7.75 -0.06
N PHE A 193 12.99 -6.46 0.04
CA PHE A 193 12.04 -5.57 0.69
C PHE A 193 11.95 -4.21 -0.01
N ILE A 194 10.76 -3.60 0.06
CA ILE A 194 10.49 -2.21 -0.31
C ILE A 194 9.91 -1.53 0.92
N LEU A 195 10.59 -0.52 1.45
CA LEU A 195 10.13 0.30 2.58
C LEU A 195 9.94 1.73 2.12
N SER A 196 8.78 2.33 2.38
CA SER A 196 8.45 3.69 1.96
C SER A 196 7.55 4.40 2.97
N GLY A 197 7.22 5.68 2.70
CA GLY A 197 6.54 6.52 3.68
C GLY A 197 7.49 7.09 4.74
N ILE A 198 8.77 7.21 4.40
CA ILE A 198 9.88 7.52 5.31
C ILE A 198 10.33 8.95 5.07
N LEU A 199 10.44 9.74 6.14
CA LEU A 199 11.03 11.08 6.10
C LEU A 199 12.57 11.00 6.14
N ARG A 200 13.23 12.10 5.79
CA ARG A 200 14.70 12.16 5.70
C ARG A 200 15.42 11.71 6.98
N SER A 201 15.02 12.18 8.15
CA SER A 201 15.62 11.77 9.44
C SER A 201 15.48 10.27 9.68
N GLN A 202 14.27 9.75 9.42
CA GLN A 202 13.91 8.35 9.57
C GLN A 202 14.69 7.43 8.62
N PHE A 203 14.96 7.90 7.39
CA PHE A 203 15.83 7.19 6.45
C PHE A 203 17.24 7.01 7.02
N PHE A 204 17.83 8.05 7.60
CA PHE A 204 19.16 7.94 8.18
C PHE A 204 19.19 6.99 9.38
N GLU A 205 18.15 6.96 10.21
CA GLU A 205 18.00 6.00 11.32
C GLU A 205 17.96 4.55 10.80
N LEU A 206 17.12 4.27 9.80
CA LEU A 206 17.06 2.94 9.18
C LEU A 206 18.39 2.53 8.54
N ARG A 207 19.04 3.47 7.85
CA ARG A 207 20.34 3.20 7.23
C ARG A 207 21.41 2.83 8.25
N GLU A 208 21.44 3.49 9.41
CA GLU A 208 22.37 3.13 10.49
C GLU A 208 22.01 1.74 11.08
N LEU A 209 20.72 1.45 11.28
CA LEU A 209 20.28 0.13 11.72
C LEU A 209 20.74 -0.96 10.74
N PHE A 210 20.57 -0.75 9.45
CA PHE A 210 20.91 -1.73 8.41
C PHE A 210 22.42 -1.98 8.26
N ARG A 211 23.29 -1.08 8.75
CA ARG A 211 24.74 -1.33 8.77
C ARG A 211 25.17 -2.52 9.64
N THR A 212 24.37 -2.85 10.65
CA THR A 212 24.63 -3.94 11.59
C THR A 212 23.80 -5.19 11.30
N ARG A 213 23.07 -5.19 10.18
CA ARG A 213 22.15 -6.26 9.78
C ARG A 213 22.55 -6.82 8.41
N PRO A 214 22.14 -8.04 8.07
CA PRO A 214 22.44 -8.66 6.78
C PRO A 214 21.61 -8.03 5.64
N VAL A 215 21.78 -6.73 5.43
CA VAL A 215 21.00 -5.93 4.48
C VAL A 215 21.93 -5.26 3.48
N HIS A 216 21.60 -5.40 2.21
CA HIS A 216 22.15 -4.60 1.12
C HIS A 216 21.09 -3.67 0.57
N ILE A 217 21.32 -2.36 0.63
CA ILE A 217 20.44 -1.35 0.00
C ILE A 217 20.81 -1.29 -1.48
N GLU A 218 19.89 -1.66 -2.34
CA GLU A 218 20.08 -1.69 -3.80
C GLU A 218 19.86 -0.30 -4.41
N GLU A 219 18.77 0.36 -4.03
CA GLU A 219 18.40 1.66 -4.56
C GLU A 219 17.62 2.49 -3.54
N VAL A 220 17.73 3.81 -3.62
CA VAL A 220 16.99 4.75 -2.77
C VAL A 220 16.41 5.86 -3.63
N TRP A 221 15.11 6.05 -3.57
CA TRP A 221 14.41 7.20 -4.13
C TRP A 221 14.23 8.27 -3.05
N ASN A 222 14.44 9.54 -3.41
CA ASN A 222 14.32 10.68 -2.49
C ASN A 222 13.65 11.88 -3.15
N GLU A 223 12.41 11.75 -3.49
CA GLU A 223 11.66 12.78 -4.17
C GLU A 223 11.45 14.03 -3.30
N GLY A 224 11.89 15.18 -3.86
CA GLY A 224 11.84 16.47 -3.19
C GLY A 224 12.64 16.54 -1.88
N GLN A 225 13.52 15.56 -1.60
CA GLN A 225 14.26 15.42 -0.34
C GLN A 225 13.37 15.29 0.92
N VAL A 226 12.08 15.02 0.73
CA VAL A 226 11.10 14.86 1.83
C VAL A 226 10.82 13.39 2.08
N TRP A 227 10.42 12.66 1.03
CA TRP A 227 10.02 11.27 1.11
C TRP A 227 11.08 10.33 0.55
N TYR A 228 11.31 9.24 1.26
CA TYR A 228 12.28 8.21 0.90
C TYR A 228 11.61 6.86 0.71
N THR A 229 12.06 6.17 -0.33
CA THR A 229 11.76 4.75 -0.57
C THR A 229 13.06 3.99 -0.65
N ILE A 230 13.15 2.85 0.03
CA ILE A 230 14.31 1.98 0.07
C ILE A 230 13.94 0.66 -0.60
N LEU A 231 14.68 0.29 -1.62
CA LEU A 231 14.73 -1.05 -2.16
C LEU A 231 15.97 -1.75 -1.62
N GLY A 232 15.81 -2.93 -1.04
CA GLY A 232 16.94 -3.68 -0.52
C GLY A 232 16.76 -5.19 -0.57
N LYS A 233 17.88 -5.87 -0.39
CA LYS A 233 18.01 -7.33 -0.27
C LYS A 233 18.50 -7.72 1.11
N ILE A 234 18.05 -8.88 1.57
CA ILE A 234 18.70 -9.57 2.68
C ILE A 234 19.81 -10.43 2.09
N VAL A 235 21.03 -10.22 2.59
CA VAL A 235 22.22 -10.95 2.17
C VAL A 235 22.59 -12.01 3.20
N SER A 236 22.87 -13.21 2.75
CA SER A 236 23.29 -14.35 3.59
C SER A 236 24.77 -14.27 3.99
#